data_14717143bfb213f177c07f67e1fbaff8
#
_entry.id   14717143bfb213f177c07f67e1fbaff8
#
_cell.length_a   1.000
_cell.length_b   1.000
_cell.length_c   1.000
_cell.angle_alpha   90.00
_cell.angle_beta   90.00
_cell.angle_gamma   90.00
#
_symmetry.space_group_name_H-M   'P 1'
#
loop_
_entity.id
_entity.type
_entity.pdbx_description
1 polymer ?
#
loop_
_entity_poly.entity_id
_entity_poly.type
_entity_poly.pdbx_seq_one_letter_code
_entity_poly.pdbx_strand_id
1 'polypeptide(L)'
;MKQTYELIAPCHFGLEAVLKKEILDLGYEISQVEDGRVTFIGDDEAICRANVFLRTAERILLKAGSFRAETFEELFQGTKAIAWEEFIPEDGKFWVAKASSIKSKLFSPSDIQSIMKKAMVERMKEHYHVSWFPEDGAKFLLRVFLYKDIVTIGIDTSGDSLHKRGYRTLTSKAPITETLAAALIMLTPWNKDRILVDPFCGSGTFPIEAAMMAANMAPGMNRSFLSEDWKNIIKRKCWYDAMDEANDLLDDTVKVDIQGYDIDGDIVKAARANAQSAGVDHMIHFQQRPVNALSHPKKYGFIISNPPYGERIEEKKNLPALYTEIGERFAALDAWSMYLITSYEDAEKYIGRKADKNRKIYNGMLKTYFYQFMGPRPPKRSQENRNVD
;
A
#
# COMPACT_ATOMS: atom_id res chain seq x y z
N MET A 1 20.25 13.24 -22.94
CA MET A 1 19.94 12.00 -22.17
C MET A 1 18.81 12.35 -21.22
N LYS A 2 17.81 11.46 -21.00
CA LYS A 2 16.83 11.67 -19.93
C LYS A 2 17.56 11.61 -18.59
N GLN A 3 17.21 12.49 -17.67
CA GLN A 3 17.76 12.46 -16.30
C GLN A 3 17.17 11.25 -15.57
N THR A 4 18.03 10.47 -14.92
CA THR A 4 17.62 9.31 -14.13
C THR A 4 17.79 9.59 -12.63
N TYR A 5 16.90 9.05 -11.85
CA TYR A 5 16.80 9.23 -10.41
C TYR A 5 16.78 7.88 -9.68
N GLU A 6 17.20 7.86 -8.43
CA GLU A 6 16.83 6.82 -7.51
C GLU A 6 15.48 7.18 -6.86
N LEU A 7 14.52 6.27 -6.96
CA LEU A 7 13.18 6.41 -6.38
C LEU A 7 13.01 5.42 -5.25
N ILE A 8 12.60 5.91 -4.08
CA ILE A 8 12.37 5.08 -2.88
C ILE A 8 10.87 4.87 -2.72
N ALA A 9 10.45 3.62 -2.66
CA ALA A 9 9.09 3.22 -2.39
C ALA A 9 9.00 2.52 -1.02
N PRO A 10 8.58 3.22 0.05
CA PRO A 10 8.28 2.59 1.33
C PRO A 10 7.05 1.67 1.23
N CYS A 11 7.07 0.56 1.98
CA CYS A 11 5.96 -0.38 2.09
C CYS A 11 5.83 -0.91 3.53
N HIS A 12 4.78 -1.68 3.79
CA HIS A 12 4.68 -2.41 5.05
C HIS A 12 5.83 -3.41 5.20
N PHE A 13 6.42 -3.45 6.37
CA PHE A 13 7.51 -4.36 6.71
C PHE A 13 7.12 -5.83 6.45
N GLY A 14 7.98 -6.56 5.75
CA GLY A 14 7.77 -7.94 5.35
C GLY A 14 7.04 -8.10 4.01
N LEU A 15 6.70 -7.00 3.33
CA LEU A 15 6.03 -7.00 2.02
C LEU A 15 6.93 -6.49 0.88
N GLU A 16 8.22 -6.30 1.14
CA GLU A 16 9.18 -5.76 0.18
C GLU A 16 9.27 -6.61 -1.10
N ALA A 17 9.13 -7.94 -0.96
CA ALA A 17 9.14 -8.85 -2.11
C ALA A 17 7.93 -8.65 -3.04
N VAL A 18 6.77 -8.27 -2.50
CA VAL A 18 5.55 -7.96 -3.27
C VAL A 18 5.76 -6.67 -4.04
N LEU A 19 6.19 -5.60 -3.35
CA LEU A 19 6.47 -4.32 -3.98
C LEU A 19 7.58 -4.41 -5.03
N LYS A 20 8.67 -5.15 -4.73
CA LYS A 20 9.75 -5.41 -5.69
C LYS A 20 9.19 -6.02 -6.99
N LYS A 21 8.27 -6.99 -6.87
CA LYS A 21 7.66 -7.61 -8.05
C LYS A 21 6.85 -6.58 -8.85
N GLU A 22 6.04 -5.74 -8.21
CA GLU A 22 5.29 -4.70 -8.91
C GLU A 22 6.20 -3.74 -9.68
N ILE A 23 7.32 -3.30 -9.07
CA ILE A 23 8.28 -2.39 -9.72
C ILE A 23 8.94 -3.06 -10.93
N LEU A 24 9.33 -4.34 -10.82
CA LEU A 24 9.87 -5.10 -11.93
C LEU A 24 8.84 -5.32 -13.04
N ASP A 25 7.57 -5.59 -12.69
CA ASP A 25 6.47 -5.75 -13.65
C ASP A 25 6.18 -4.43 -14.40
N LEU A 26 6.45 -3.26 -13.79
CA LEU A 26 6.42 -1.95 -14.45
C LEU A 26 7.63 -1.68 -15.35
N GLY A 27 8.65 -2.55 -15.35
CA GLY A 27 9.83 -2.46 -16.20
C GLY A 27 11.00 -1.68 -15.60
N TYR A 28 11.01 -1.39 -14.27
CA TYR A 28 12.08 -0.64 -13.64
C TYR A 28 13.10 -1.54 -12.94
N GLU A 29 14.37 -1.11 -12.95
CA GLU A 29 15.48 -1.80 -12.31
C GLU A 29 15.54 -1.49 -10.81
N ILE A 30 15.69 -2.52 -9.99
CA ILE A 30 15.86 -2.40 -8.54
C ILE A 30 17.33 -2.10 -8.21
N SER A 31 17.59 -1.00 -7.51
CA SER A 31 18.92 -0.68 -6.99
C SER A 31 19.15 -1.22 -5.59
N GLN A 32 18.13 -1.22 -4.71
CA GLN A 32 18.27 -1.65 -3.33
C GLN A 32 16.94 -2.18 -2.75
N VAL A 33 17.03 -3.19 -1.89
CA VAL A 33 15.91 -3.66 -1.06
C VAL A 33 16.33 -3.63 0.39
N GLU A 34 15.57 -2.93 1.21
CA GLU A 34 15.78 -2.79 2.65
C GLU A 34 14.49 -3.06 3.41
N ASP A 35 14.58 -3.28 4.69
CA ASP A 35 13.41 -3.45 5.55
C ASP A 35 12.43 -2.27 5.40
N GLY A 36 11.22 -2.56 4.92
CA GLY A 36 10.14 -1.59 4.74
C GLY A 36 10.27 -0.66 3.53
N ARG A 37 11.20 -0.90 2.59
CA ARG A 37 11.32 -0.09 1.37
C ARG A 37 12.07 -0.79 0.24
N VAL A 38 11.75 -0.39 -0.98
CA VAL A 38 12.46 -0.79 -2.20
C VAL A 38 12.90 0.47 -2.94
N THR A 39 14.16 0.52 -3.38
CA THR A 39 14.71 1.60 -4.19
C THR A 39 14.93 1.10 -5.61
N PHE A 40 14.56 1.90 -6.58
CA PHE A 40 14.65 1.56 -8.01
C PHE A 40 15.09 2.77 -8.84
N ILE A 41 15.53 2.52 -10.07
CA ILE A 41 16.01 3.54 -11.00
C ILE A 41 14.88 3.91 -11.96
N GLY A 42 14.66 5.21 -12.15
CA GLY A 42 13.67 5.71 -13.10
C GLY A 42 13.89 7.16 -13.48
N ASP A 43 13.09 7.65 -14.40
CA ASP A 43 13.07 9.03 -14.87
C ASP A 43 11.81 9.79 -14.37
N ASP A 44 11.50 10.93 -14.98
CA ASP A 44 10.28 11.68 -14.69
C ASP A 44 9.00 10.88 -14.99
N GLU A 45 8.98 10.05 -16.05
CA GLU A 45 7.87 9.15 -16.35
C GLU A 45 7.70 8.09 -15.26
N ALA A 46 8.81 7.56 -14.74
CA ALA A 46 8.78 6.56 -13.67
C ALA A 46 8.17 7.09 -12.37
N ILE A 47 8.39 8.38 -12.05
CA ILE A 47 7.73 9.03 -10.89
C ILE A 47 6.21 8.99 -11.08
N CYS A 48 5.70 9.37 -12.25
CA CYS A 48 4.27 9.39 -12.56
C CYS A 48 3.68 7.97 -12.51
N ARG A 49 4.28 7.04 -13.26
CA ARG A 49 3.81 5.66 -13.35
C ARG A 49 3.85 4.94 -12.00
N ALA A 50 4.90 5.12 -11.20
CA ALA A 50 4.98 4.51 -9.88
C ALA A 50 3.88 5.01 -8.93
N ASN A 51 3.57 6.30 -8.94
CA ASN A 51 2.46 6.87 -8.16
C ASN A 51 1.09 6.36 -8.62
N VAL A 52 0.89 6.19 -9.93
CA VAL A 52 -0.39 5.74 -10.50
C VAL A 52 -0.59 4.23 -10.31
N PHE A 53 0.43 3.40 -10.54
CA PHE A 53 0.28 1.95 -10.69
C PHE A 53 0.64 1.11 -9.47
N LEU A 54 1.57 1.56 -8.58
CA LEU A 54 2.01 0.74 -7.47
C LEU A 54 0.92 0.62 -6.39
N ARG A 55 0.45 -0.59 -6.16
CA ARG A 55 -0.63 -0.92 -5.21
C ARG A 55 -0.15 -1.02 -3.78
N THR A 56 1.09 -1.46 -3.58
CA THR A 56 1.61 -1.82 -2.26
C THR A 56 2.63 -0.82 -1.71
N ALA A 57 3.01 0.18 -2.50
CA ALA A 57 3.81 1.31 -2.04
C ALA A 57 2.97 2.27 -1.18
N GLU A 58 3.54 2.75 -0.07
CA GLU A 58 2.92 3.79 0.76
C GLU A 58 3.12 5.19 0.18
N ARG A 59 4.20 5.38 -0.56
CA ARG A 59 4.63 6.63 -1.20
C ARG A 59 5.68 6.34 -2.25
N ILE A 60 5.93 7.36 -3.09
CA ILE A 60 7.11 7.41 -3.96
C ILE A 60 7.92 8.63 -3.56
N LEU A 61 9.19 8.42 -3.24
CA LEU A 61 10.10 9.48 -2.84
C LEU A 61 11.24 9.60 -3.86
N LEU A 62 11.48 10.82 -4.31
CA LEU A 62 12.66 11.14 -5.10
C LEU A 62 13.86 11.25 -4.16
N LYS A 63 14.86 10.38 -4.28
CA LYS A 63 16.04 10.39 -3.42
C LYS A 63 16.93 11.59 -3.73
N ALA A 64 17.05 12.49 -2.76
CA ALA A 64 17.90 13.68 -2.90
C ALA A 64 19.35 13.39 -2.51
N GLY A 65 19.59 12.46 -1.60
CA GLY A 65 20.93 12.11 -1.17
C GLY A 65 20.98 11.10 -0.02
N SER A 66 22.19 10.59 0.24
CA SER A 66 22.48 9.76 1.39
C SER A 66 23.91 9.97 1.84
N PHE A 67 24.14 10.09 3.16
CA PHE A 67 25.45 10.30 3.76
C PHE A 67 25.47 9.82 5.22
N ARG A 68 26.66 9.68 5.80
CA ARG A 68 26.84 9.34 7.22
C ARG A 68 26.79 10.60 8.07
N ALA A 69 26.10 10.55 9.22
CA ALA A 69 26.11 11.60 10.23
C ALA A 69 25.93 11.02 11.63
N GLU A 70 26.90 11.24 12.49
CA GLU A 70 26.91 10.85 13.90
C GLU A 70 26.70 12.06 14.83
N THR A 71 26.92 13.25 14.30
CA THR A 71 26.77 14.56 15.00
C THR A 71 25.84 15.48 14.22
N PHE A 72 25.28 16.46 14.90
CA PHE A 72 24.46 17.49 14.25
C PHE A 72 25.24 18.36 13.27
N GLU A 73 26.52 18.56 13.50
CA GLU A 73 27.39 19.26 12.52
C GLU A 73 27.54 18.45 11.23
N GLU A 74 27.81 17.15 11.34
CA GLU A 74 27.88 16.27 10.15
C GLU A 74 26.53 16.20 9.42
N LEU A 75 25.41 16.18 10.16
CA LEU A 75 24.07 16.24 9.57
C LEU A 75 23.87 17.56 8.81
N PHE A 76 24.28 18.69 9.40
CA PHE A 76 24.19 20.00 8.77
C PHE A 76 25.01 20.06 7.50
N GLN A 77 26.30 19.73 7.56
CA GLN A 77 27.21 19.81 6.43
C GLN A 77 26.82 18.84 5.31
N GLY A 78 26.46 17.60 5.63
CA GLY A 78 25.99 16.62 4.67
C GLY A 78 24.69 17.06 3.97
N THR A 79 23.76 17.68 4.71
CA THR A 79 22.53 18.24 4.14
C THR A 79 22.82 19.44 3.25
N LYS A 80 23.71 20.35 3.68
CA LYS A 80 24.11 21.54 2.92
C LYS A 80 24.85 21.20 1.63
N ALA A 81 25.59 20.08 1.60
CA ALA A 81 26.33 19.63 0.41
C ALA A 81 25.43 19.15 -0.74
N ILE A 82 24.16 18.82 -0.48
CA ILE A 82 23.21 18.42 -1.52
C ILE A 82 22.85 19.65 -2.38
N ALA A 83 22.80 19.45 -3.69
CA ALA A 83 22.42 20.49 -4.66
C ALA A 83 20.90 20.65 -4.68
N TRP A 84 20.33 21.28 -3.64
CA TRP A 84 18.87 21.44 -3.47
C TRP A 84 18.23 22.22 -4.61
N GLU A 85 18.95 23.13 -5.22
CA GLU A 85 18.56 23.92 -6.40
C GLU A 85 18.21 23.08 -7.63
N GLU A 86 18.70 21.84 -7.72
CA GLU A 86 18.32 20.91 -8.79
C GLU A 86 16.91 20.34 -8.60
N PHE A 87 16.42 20.36 -7.36
CA PHE A 87 15.09 19.82 -7.00
C PHE A 87 14.07 20.92 -6.73
N ILE A 88 14.47 21.99 -6.02
CA ILE A 88 13.56 22.96 -5.43
C ILE A 88 13.86 24.33 -6.07
N PRO A 89 12.91 24.90 -6.82
CA PRO A 89 13.06 26.26 -7.39
C PRO A 89 13.04 27.33 -6.28
N GLU A 90 13.44 28.56 -6.62
CA GLU A 90 13.55 29.68 -5.68
C GLU A 90 12.25 29.96 -4.92
N ASP A 91 11.09 29.85 -5.58
CA ASP A 91 9.77 30.05 -5.01
C ASP A 91 9.22 28.83 -4.28
N GLY A 92 9.92 27.69 -4.34
CA GLY A 92 9.47 26.41 -3.78
C GLY A 92 9.30 26.44 -2.26
N LYS A 93 8.16 25.91 -1.78
CA LYS A 93 7.90 25.75 -0.36
C LYS A 93 8.37 24.38 0.13
N PHE A 94 9.37 24.35 1.00
CA PHE A 94 9.98 23.10 1.44
C PHE A 94 10.13 22.99 2.95
N TRP A 95 9.97 21.76 3.46
CA TRP A 95 10.21 21.43 4.88
C TRP A 95 10.42 19.93 5.08
N VAL A 96 11.05 19.56 6.20
CA VAL A 96 11.19 18.17 6.60
C VAL A 96 9.90 17.74 7.31
N ALA A 97 9.02 17.05 6.60
CA ALA A 97 7.71 16.66 7.09
C ALA A 97 7.78 15.48 8.09
N LYS A 98 8.79 14.62 7.96
CA LYS A 98 9.00 13.49 8.86
C LYS A 98 10.48 13.11 8.91
N ALA A 99 11.00 12.93 10.13
CA ALA A 99 12.27 12.28 10.37
C ALA A 99 12.04 11.02 11.21
N SER A 100 12.76 9.96 10.91
CA SER A 100 12.81 8.73 11.70
C SER A 100 14.26 8.35 11.96
N SER A 101 14.58 7.89 13.17
CA SER A 101 15.91 7.46 13.54
C SER A 101 15.85 6.12 14.27
N ILE A 102 16.62 5.15 13.76
CA ILE A 102 16.69 3.80 14.28
C ILE A 102 18.16 3.41 14.41
N LYS A 103 18.58 2.99 15.60
CA LYS A 103 19.96 2.54 15.87
C LYS A 103 21.03 3.55 15.44
N SER A 104 20.75 4.85 15.63
CA SER A 104 21.62 5.96 15.25
C SER A 104 21.90 6.87 16.46
N LYS A 105 23.01 7.59 16.45
CA LYS A 105 23.40 8.52 17.52
C LYS A 105 22.49 9.73 17.58
N LEU A 106 22.05 10.24 16.44
CA LEU A 106 21.05 11.30 16.36
C LEU A 106 19.65 10.67 16.44
N PHE A 107 18.94 10.92 17.54
CA PHE A 107 17.67 10.25 17.83
C PHE A 107 16.45 11.19 17.95
N SER A 108 16.67 12.51 18.03
CA SER A 108 15.59 13.49 18.14
C SER A 108 15.05 13.90 16.77
N PRO A 109 13.82 13.49 16.37
CA PRO A 109 13.26 13.87 15.07
C PRO A 109 13.12 15.38 14.89
N SER A 110 12.73 16.13 15.93
CA SER A 110 12.55 17.59 15.88
C SER A 110 13.87 18.32 15.62
N ASP A 111 14.96 17.88 16.27
CA ASP A 111 16.27 18.51 16.08
C ASP A 111 16.81 18.20 14.68
N ILE A 112 16.67 16.95 14.22
CA ILE A 112 17.02 16.56 12.85
C ILE A 112 16.29 17.45 11.84
N GLN A 113 14.95 17.62 11.99
CA GLN A 113 14.15 18.44 11.10
C GLN A 113 14.61 19.91 11.07
N SER A 114 14.87 20.49 12.27
CA SER A 114 15.29 21.89 12.40
C SER A 114 16.65 22.15 11.78
N ILE A 115 17.63 21.29 12.07
CA ILE A 115 19.00 21.40 11.57
C ILE A 115 19.04 21.24 10.04
N MET A 116 18.31 20.24 9.52
CA MET A 116 18.25 20.04 8.08
C MET A 116 17.58 21.21 7.35
N LYS A 117 16.45 21.73 7.89
CA LYS A 117 15.80 22.93 7.29
C LYS A 117 16.77 24.10 7.24
N LYS A 118 17.54 24.34 8.31
CA LYS A 118 18.55 25.41 8.35
C LYS A 118 19.63 25.20 7.29
N ALA A 119 20.18 23.99 7.18
CA ALA A 119 21.22 23.65 6.20
C ALA A 119 20.74 23.85 4.76
N MET A 120 19.51 23.41 4.46
CA MET A 120 18.89 23.62 3.14
C MET A 120 18.73 25.11 2.83
N VAL A 121 18.21 25.90 3.77
CA VAL A 121 18.04 27.34 3.60
C VAL A 121 19.39 28.01 3.32
N GLU A 122 20.45 27.65 4.04
CA GLU A 122 21.79 28.22 3.79
C GLU A 122 22.31 27.88 2.39
N ARG A 123 22.21 26.62 1.96
CA ARG A 123 22.60 26.19 0.61
C ARG A 123 21.85 26.97 -0.45
N MET A 124 20.53 27.05 -0.33
CA MET A 124 19.70 27.70 -1.33
C MET A 124 19.92 29.23 -1.35
N LYS A 125 20.15 29.88 -0.20
CA LYS A 125 20.55 31.29 -0.16
C LYS A 125 21.85 31.54 -0.87
N GLU A 126 22.85 30.69 -0.71
CA GLU A 126 24.14 30.80 -1.43
C GLU A 126 23.97 30.64 -2.94
N HIS A 127 23.08 29.70 -3.38
CA HIS A 127 22.87 29.48 -4.82
C HIS A 127 22.03 30.56 -5.48
N TYR A 128 20.88 30.92 -4.89
CA TYR A 128 19.95 31.89 -5.46
C TYR A 128 20.31 33.35 -5.17
N HIS A 129 21.31 33.58 -4.30
CA HIS A 129 21.75 34.93 -3.88
C HIS A 129 20.63 35.76 -3.23
N VAL A 130 19.71 35.12 -2.50
CA VAL A 130 18.56 35.75 -1.83
C VAL A 130 18.71 35.69 -0.31
N SER A 131 18.13 36.66 0.37
CA SER A 131 18.07 36.64 1.84
C SER A 131 16.79 36.02 2.38
N TRP A 132 15.76 35.94 1.57
CA TRP A 132 14.44 35.45 1.92
C TRP A 132 13.81 34.69 0.74
N PHE A 133 13.00 33.65 1.04
CA PHE A 133 12.27 32.85 0.07
C PHE A 133 10.78 33.15 0.15
N PRO A 134 10.07 33.39 -0.96
CA PRO A 134 8.63 33.67 -0.96
C PRO A 134 7.79 32.48 -0.51
N GLU A 135 8.23 31.24 -0.73
CA GLU A 135 7.54 29.99 -0.37
C GLU A 135 6.06 29.94 -0.85
N ASP A 136 5.77 30.55 -2.01
CA ASP A 136 4.44 30.63 -2.62
C ASP A 136 4.26 29.70 -3.83
N GLY A 137 5.33 29.02 -4.24
CA GLY A 137 5.34 28.04 -5.31
C GLY A 137 4.95 26.62 -4.89
N ALA A 138 5.40 25.64 -5.66
CA ALA A 138 5.13 24.21 -5.41
C ALA A 138 5.70 23.73 -4.06
N LYS A 139 5.05 22.74 -3.48
CA LYS A 139 5.42 22.17 -2.17
C LYS A 139 6.37 20.99 -2.34
N PHE A 140 7.44 20.99 -1.54
CA PHE A 140 8.44 19.92 -1.48
C PHE A 140 8.57 19.40 -0.04
N LEU A 141 7.93 18.28 0.23
CA LEU A 141 7.95 17.63 1.52
C LEU A 141 9.09 16.63 1.59
N LEU A 142 9.98 16.78 2.58
CA LEU A 142 11.08 15.85 2.76
C LEU A 142 10.75 14.80 3.81
N ARG A 143 11.20 13.58 3.56
CA ARG A 143 11.22 12.48 4.52
C ARG A 143 12.63 12.00 4.73
N VAL A 144 13.00 11.85 5.99
CA VAL A 144 14.37 11.55 6.40
C VAL A 144 14.37 10.25 7.19
N PHE A 145 15.25 9.35 6.77
CA PHE A 145 15.48 8.06 7.41
C PHE A 145 16.92 8.02 7.90
N LEU A 146 17.11 7.91 9.22
CA LEU A 146 18.40 7.60 9.82
C LEU A 146 18.36 6.14 10.24
N TYR A 147 19.30 5.37 9.72
CA TYR A 147 19.50 3.98 10.11
C TYR A 147 20.99 3.68 10.23
N LYS A 148 21.44 3.31 11.43
CA LYS A 148 22.86 3.05 11.73
C LYS A 148 23.76 4.21 11.29
N ASP A 149 23.37 5.42 11.64
CA ASP A 149 24.04 6.68 11.33
C ASP A 149 24.11 7.05 9.83
N ILE A 150 23.42 6.31 8.97
CA ILE A 150 23.26 6.69 7.56
C ILE A 150 21.96 7.47 7.42
N VAL A 151 22.09 8.68 6.93
CA VAL A 151 20.98 9.58 6.56
C VAL A 151 20.58 9.28 5.12
N THR A 152 19.31 9.04 4.87
CA THR A 152 18.74 8.95 3.53
C THR A 152 17.59 9.94 3.42
N ILE A 153 17.60 10.78 2.41
CA ILE A 153 16.65 11.87 2.22
C ILE A 153 15.86 11.63 0.94
N GLY A 154 14.54 11.60 1.07
CA GLY A 154 13.61 11.52 -0.05
C GLY A 154 12.67 12.71 -0.08
N ILE A 155 12.39 13.25 -1.26
CA ILE A 155 11.39 14.28 -1.52
C ILE A 155 10.10 13.57 -1.91
N ASP A 156 9.02 13.83 -1.18
CA ASP A 156 7.73 13.13 -1.32
C ASP A 156 7.00 13.57 -2.58
N THR A 157 6.91 12.69 -3.57
CA THR A 157 6.22 12.95 -4.83
C THR A 157 4.71 12.71 -4.73
N SER A 158 4.29 11.88 -3.77
CA SER A 158 2.90 11.42 -3.65
C SER A 158 1.99 12.41 -2.92
N GLY A 159 2.50 13.11 -1.90
CA GLY A 159 1.72 13.99 -1.02
C GLY A 159 0.93 13.19 0.02
N ASP A 160 -0.34 12.95 -0.17
CA ASP A 160 -1.11 12.02 0.65
C ASP A 160 -0.59 10.58 0.45
N SER A 161 -0.67 9.75 1.51
CA SER A 161 -0.24 8.35 1.41
C SER A 161 -1.01 7.61 0.32
N LEU A 162 -0.35 6.71 -0.42
CA LEU A 162 -0.95 6.00 -1.56
C LEU A 162 -2.07 5.05 -1.16
N HIS A 163 -2.18 4.65 0.12
CA HIS A 163 -3.35 3.90 0.58
C HIS A 163 -4.64 4.73 0.44
N LYS A 164 -4.59 6.06 0.49
CA LYS A 164 -5.74 6.91 0.21
C LYS A 164 -6.04 6.89 -1.30
N ARG A 165 -6.75 5.87 -1.77
CA ARG A 165 -7.10 5.70 -3.20
C ARG A 165 -8.10 6.74 -3.70
N GLY A 166 -8.80 7.43 -2.79
CA GLY A 166 -9.87 8.38 -3.10
C GLY A 166 -11.28 7.80 -2.93
N TYR A 167 -11.45 6.49 -2.91
CA TYR A 167 -12.78 5.90 -2.83
C TYR A 167 -13.36 5.80 -1.42
N ARG A 168 -12.54 5.78 -0.37
CA ARG A 168 -13.00 5.59 1.00
C ARG A 168 -13.55 6.90 1.57
N THR A 169 -14.85 7.07 1.52
CA THR A 169 -15.57 8.20 2.11
C THR A 169 -16.12 7.87 3.49
N LEU A 170 -16.43 6.57 3.75
CA LEU A 170 -17.00 6.08 4.99
C LEU A 170 -16.07 5.01 5.58
N THR A 171 -15.77 5.12 6.86
CA THR A 171 -14.83 4.24 7.56
C THR A 171 -15.50 3.48 8.70
N SER A 172 -15.11 2.21 8.88
CA SER A 172 -15.28 1.48 10.13
C SER A 172 -14.20 1.89 11.14
N LYS A 173 -14.31 1.41 12.37
CA LYS A 173 -13.22 1.56 13.36
C LYS A 173 -12.00 0.78 12.87
N ALA A 174 -10.84 1.45 12.78
CA ALA A 174 -9.53 0.87 12.41
C ALA A 174 -9.55 -0.10 11.21
N PRO A 175 -9.97 0.35 10.00
CA PRO A 175 -9.95 -0.50 8.82
C PRO A 175 -8.51 -0.83 8.41
N ILE A 176 -8.31 -2.00 7.79
CA ILE A 176 -7.05 -2.31 7.12
C ILE A 176 -6.77 -1.27 6.03
N THR A 177 -5.49 -0.85 5.86
CA THR A 177 -5.12 0.06 4.77
C THR A 177 -5.20 -0.65 3.43
N GLU A 178 -5.52 0.11 2.38
CA GLU A 178 -5.68 -0.39 1.01
C GLU A 178 -4.40 -1.01 0.48
N THR A 179 -3.26 -0.40 0.75
CA THR A 179 -1.92 -0.92 0.38
C THR A 179 -1.62 -2.26 1.02
N LEU A 180 -1.97 -2.42 2.30
CA LEU A 180 -1.82 -3.70 3.00
C LEU A 180 -2.79 -4.75 2.46
N ALA A 181 -4.06 -4.42 2.28
CA ALA A 181 -5.05 -5.32 1.72
C ALA A 181 -4.65 -5.81 0.32
N ALA A 182 -4.23 -4.90 -0.55
CA ALA A 182 -3.71 -5.23 -1.87
C ALA A 182 -2.52 -6.21 -1.80
N ALA A 183 -1.54 -5.92 -0.95
CA ALA A 183 -0.37 -6.80 -0.78
C ALA A 183 -0.75 -8.20 -0.27
N LEU A 184 -1.72 -8.30 0.64
CA LEU A 184 -2.20 -9.58 1.15
C LEU A 184 -2.92 -10.39 0.08
N ILE A 185 -3.73 -9.76 -0.77
CA ILE A 185 -4.35 -10.42 -1.92
C ILE A 185 -3.26 -10.94 -2.87
N MET A 186 -2.26 -10.12 -3.20
CA MET A 186 -1.14 -10.49 -4.07
C MET A 186 -0.25 -11.62 -3.51
N LEU A 187 -0.25 -11.84 -2.20
CA LEU A 187 0.41 -12.98 -1.55
C LEU A 187 -0.37 -14.30 -1.68
N THR A 188 -1.61 -14.24 -2.14
CA THR A 188 -2.43 -15.43 -2.38
C THR A 188 -2.36 -15.85 -3.85
N PRO A 189 -2.71 -17.10 -4.19
CA PRO A 189 -2.85 -17.53 -5.58
C PRO A 189 -4.24 -17.18 -6.17
N TRP A 190 -4.99 -16.27 -5.53
CA TRP A 190 -6.26 -15.81 -6.07
C TRP A 190 -6.05 -15.07 -7.40
N ASN A 191 -7.01 -15.22 -8.30
CA ASN A 191 -7.09 -14.50 -9.55
C ASN A 191 -8.58 -14.31 -9.95
N LYS A 192 -8.84 -13.49 -10.96
CA LYS A 192 -10.19 -13.09 -11.38
C LYS A 192 -11.13 -14.24 -11.75
N ASP A 193 -10.59 -15.41 -12.11
CA ASP A 193 -11.40 -16.60 -12.48
C ASP A 193 -11.90 -17.38 -11.25
N ARG A 194 -11.54 -16.96 -10.07
CA ARG A 194 -11.83 -17.66 -8.81
C ARG A 194 -12.67 -16.77 -7.88
N ILE A 195 -13.66 -17.41 -7.26
CA ILE A 195 -14.46 -16.69 -6.24
C ILE A 195 -13.62 -16.24 -5.06
N LEU A 196 -13.89 -15.01 -4.60
CA LEU A 196 -13.35 -14.45 -3.37
C LEU A 196 -14.49 -14.05 -2.45
N VAL A 197 -14.41 -14.43 -1.18
CA VAL A 197 -15.37 -14.03 -0.13
C VAL A 197 -14.60 -13.42 1.04
N ASP A 198 -15.04 -12.24 1.49
CA ASP A 198 -14.64 -11.66 2.77
C ASP A 198 -15.85 -11.66 3.73
N PRO A 199 -15.91 -12.61 4.70
CA PRO A 199 -17.04 -12.72 5.63
C PRO A 199 -17.01 -11.69 6.77
N PHE A 200 -16.00 -10.82 6.83
CA PHE A 200 -15.85 -9.70 7.77
C PHE A 200 -15.41 -8.45 7.01
N CYS A 201 -16.14 -8.11 5.93
CA CYS A 201 -15.67 -7.13 4.95
C CYS A 201 -15.56 -5.70 5.50
N GLY A 202 -16.21 -5.39 6.62
CA GLY A 202 -16.22 -4.05 7.16
C GLY A 202 -16.63 -3.04 6.09
N SER A 203 -15.83 -1.99 5.91
CA SER A 203 -16.06 -0.97 4.87
C SER A 203 -15.67 -1.40 3.44
N GLY A 204 -15.39 -2.70 3.21
CA GLY A 204 -15.24 -3.29 1.88
C GLY A 204 -13.81 -3.32 1.32
N THR A 205 -12.76 -3.10 2.12
CA THR A 205 -11.40 -2.93 1.60
C THR A 205 -10.90 -4.10 0.76
N PHE A 206 -10.96 -5.36 1.26
CA PHE A 206 -10.52 -6.52 0.48
C PHE A 206 -11.34 -6.74 -0.79
N PRO A 207 -12.69 -6.73 -0.75
CA PRO A 207 -13.48 -6.87 -1.96
C PRO A 207 -13.21 -5.79 -3.00
N ILE A 208 -13.06 -4.51 -2.58
CA ILE A 208 -12.81 -3.40 -3.49
C ILE A 208 -11.43 -3.50 -4.13
N GLU A 209 -10.36 -3.73 -3.33
CA GLU A 209 -8.99 -3.90 -3.88
C GLU A 209 -8.91 -5.11 -4.82
N ALA A 210 -9.61 -6.22 -4.50
CA ALA A 210 -9.69 -7.39 -5.38
C ALA A 210 -10.41 -7.08 -6.71
N ALA A 211 -11.51 -6.33 -6.67
CA ALA A 211 -12.24 -5.91 -7.88
C ALA A 211 -11.38 -4.97 -8.75
N MET A 212 -10.72 -3.98 -8.14
CA MET A 212 -9.78 -3.10 -8.85
C MET A 212 -8.63 -3.90 -9.49
N MET A 213 -8.10 -4.92 -8.81
CA MET A 213 -7.07 -5.79 -9.39
C MET A 213 -7.61 -6.63 -10.56
N ALA A 214 -8.81 -7.17 -10.42
CA ALA A 214 -9.45 -7.96 -11.47
C ALA A 214 -9.72 -7.15 -12.75
N ALA A 215 -10.15 -5.90 -12.58
CA ALA A 215 -10.35 -4.94 -13.65
C ALA A 215 -9.06 -4.30 -14.17
N ASN A 216 -7.90 -4.67 -13.63
CA ASN A 216 -6.62 -4.01 -13.90
C ASN A 216 -6.65 -2.48 -13.69
N MET A 217 -7.54 -2.00 -12.84
CA MET A 217 -7.68 -0.58 -12.49
C MET A 217 -6.47 -0.11 -11.68
N ALA A 218 -5.75 0.88 -12.14
CA ALA A 218 -4.61 1.42 -11.42
C ALA A 218 -5.06 2.16 -10.14
N PRO A 219 -4.39 1.96 -8.98
CA PRO A 219 -4.86 2.49 -7.69
C PRO A 219 -4.78 4.02 -7.57
N GLY A 220 -4.00 4.67 -8.44
CA GLY A 220 -3.80 6.11 -8.44
C GLY A 220 -4.76 6.90 -9.34
N MET A 221 -5.68 6.25 -10.07
CA MET A 221 -6.52 6.92 -11.07
C MET A 221 -7.48 7.98 -10.49
N ASN A 222 -7.92 7.81 -9.23
CA ASN A 222 -8.94 8.65 -8.62
C ASN A 222 -8.38 9.61 -7.56
N ARG A 223 -7.14 10.06 -7.74
CA ARG A 223 -6.49 10.98 -6.81
C ARG A 223 -5.48 11.87 -7.52
N SER A 224 -5.04 12.94 -6.85
CA SER A 224 -3.93 13.80 -7.28
C SER A 224 -2.65 13.50 -6.51
N PHE A 225 -1.53 13.99 -7.03
CA PHE A 225 -0.21 13.80 -6.47
C PHE A 225 0.51 15.15 -6.27
N LEU A 226 1.30 15.25 -5.22
CA LEU A 226 2.00 16.49 -4.87
C LEU A 226 2.92 16.97 -6.00
N SER A 227 3.58 16.04 -6.67
CA SER A 227 4.55 16.35 -7.72
C SER A 227 3.94 16.70 -9.10
N GLU A 228 2.62 16.74 -9.22
CA GLU A 228 1.96 17.31 -10.42
C GLU A 228 2.29 18.79 -10.62
N ASP A 229 2.61 19.50 -9.52
CA ASP A 229 3.00 20.90 -9.54
C ASP A 229 4.51 21.12 -9.82
N TRP A 230 5.33 20.07 -9.89
CA TRP A 230 6.80 20.17 -10.01
C TRP A 230 7.27 20.32 -11.47
N LYS A 231 6.96 21.47 -12.08
CA LYS A 231 7.24 21.76 -13.50
C LYS A 231 8.73 21.75 -13.87
N ASN A 232 9.61 21.93 -12.87
CA ASN A 232 11.06 21.91 -13.04
C ASN A 232 11.64 20.48 -13.15
N ILE A 233 10.95 19.46 -12.64
CA ILE A 233 11.40 18.05 -12.64
C ILE A 233 10.55 17.21 -13.59
N ILE A 234 9.21 17.35 -13.54
CA ILE A 234 8.27 16.48 -14.21
C ILE A 234 7.50 17.26 -15.26
N LYS A 235 7.60 16.82 -16.50
CA LYS A 235 6.79 17.36 -17.58
C LYS A 235 5.33 16.96 -17.38
N ARG A 236 4.41 17.91 -17.49
CA ARG A 236 2.97 17.65 -17.36
C ARG A 236 2.48 16.50 -18.26
N LYS A 237 3.10 16.34 -19.43
CA LYS A 237 2.80 15.24 -20.35
C LYS A 237 3.00 13.86 -19.70
N CYS A 238 4.02 13.67 -18.84
CA CYS A 238 4.28 12.39 -18.19
C CYS A 238 3.09 11.92 -17.31
N TRP A 239 2.40 12.87 -16.66
CA TRP A 239 1.19 12.56 -15.90
C TRP A 239 0.02 12.15 -16.81
N TYR A 240 -0.16 12.87 -17.93
CA TYR A 240 -1.19 12.48 -18.90
C TYR A 240 -0.90 11.11 -19.51
N ASP A 241 0.35 10.86 -19.94
CA ASP A 241 0.74 9.56 -20.52
C ASP A 241 0.53 8.41 -19.51
N ALA A 242 0.85 8.61 -18.22
CA ALA A 242 0.60 7.60 -17.18
C ALA A 242 -0.88 7.35 -16.92
N MET A 243 -1.73 8.39 -16.99
CA MET A 243 -3.17 8.25 -16.83
C MET A 243 -3.82 7.64 -18.07
N ASP A 244 -3.38 7.99 -19.27
CA ASP A 244 -3.84 7.37 -20.52
C ASP A 244 -3.49 5.87 -20.53
N GLU A 245 -2.24 5.51 -20.17
CA GLU A 245 -1.84 4.10 -19.99
C GLU A 245 -2.75 3.37 -18.98
N ALA A 246 -3.08 4.00 -17.86
CA ALA A 246 -3.96 3.41 -16.86
C ALA A 246 -5.39 3.19 -17.38
N ASN A 247 -5.91 4.13 -18.17
CA ASN A 247 -7.22 4.00 -18.81
C ASN A 247 -7.24 2.91 -19.89
N ASP A 248 -6.18 2.83 -20.71
CA ASP A 248 -6.06 1.81 -21.76
C ASP A 248 -5.97 0.38 -21.20
N LEU A 249 -5.39 0.22 -20.01
CA LEU A 249 -5.24 -1.06 -19.32
C LEU A 249 -6.48 -1.49 -18.53
N LEU A 250 -7.43 -0.59 -18.28
CA LEU A 250 -8.64 -0.86 -17.53
C LEU A 250 -9.57 -1.80 -18.32
N ASP A 251 -9.95 -2.92 -17.70
CA ASP A 251 -10.95 -3.87 -18.21
C ASP A 251 -12.23 -3.77 -17.35
N ASP A 252 -13.12 -2.88 -17.72
CA ASP A 252 -14.42 -2.68 -17.06
C ASP A 252 -15.46 -3.75 -17.40
N THR A 253 -15.15 -4.62 -18.38
CA THR A 253 -16.03 -5.71 -18.83
C THR A 253 -15.76 -7.03 -18.11
N VAL A 254 -14.72 -7.10 -17.29
CA VAL A 254 -14.31 -8.30 -16.58
C VAL A 254 -15.42 -8.84 -15.68
N LYS A 255 -15.69 -10.13 -15.79
CA LYS A 255 -16.65 -10.83 -14.93
C LYS A 255 -15.92 -11.53 -13.81
N VAL A 256 -16.28 -11.19 -12.57
CA VAL A 256 -15.69 -11.78 -11.37
C VAL A 256 -16.78 -12.20 -10.37
N ASP A 257 -16.42 -13.05 -9.43
CA ASP A 257 -17.29 -13.45 -8.33
C ASP A 257 -16.61 -13.04 -7.02
N ILE A 258 -16.92 -11.82 -6.58
CA ILE A 258 -16.37 -11.23 -5.35
C ILE A 258 -17.54 -10.91 -4.43
N GLN A 259 -17.45 -11.37 -3.18
CA GLN A 259 -18.52 -11.21 -2.19
C GLN A 259 -17.96 -10.66 -0.88
N GLY A 260 -18.66 -9.70 -0.31
CA GLY A 260 -18.34 -9.11 0.99
C GLY A 260 -19.52 -9.24 1.94
N TYR A 261 -19.29 -9.79 3.13
CA TYR A 261 -20.30 -9.94 4.15
C TYR A 261 -19.87 -9.28 5.46
N ASP A 262 -20.83 -8.76 6.17
CA ASP A 262 -20.66 -8.30 7.54
C ASP A 262 -21.97 -8.49 8.32
N ILE A 263 -21.86 -8.66 9.63
CA ILE A 263 -23.03 -8.75 10.51
C ILE A 263 -23.73 -7.39 10.67
N ASP A 264 -23.00 -6.30 10.52
CA ASP A 264 -23.47 -4.93 10.65
C ASP A 264 -23.97 -4.38 9.29
N GLY A 265 -25.28 -4.16 9.20
CA GLY A 265 -25.93 -3.67 7.99
C GLY A 265 -25.51 -2.24 7.60
N ASP A 266 -25.14 -1.40 8.55
CA ASP A 266 -24.71 -0.02 8.27
C ASP A 266 -23.28 -0.02 7.71
N ILE A 267 -22.42 -0.89 8.21
CA ILE A 267 -21.09 -1.11 7.62
C ILE A 267 -21.19 -1.65 6.19
N VAL A 268 -22.14 -2.56 5.91
CA VAL A 268 -22.40 -3.06 4.54
C VAL A 268 -22.86 -1.94 3.60
N LYS A 269 -23.69 -1.00 4.08
CA LYS A 269 -24.06 0.20 3.29
C LYS A 269 -22.82 1.06 2.98
N ALA A 270 -21.94 1.24 3.98
CA ALA A 270 -20.68 1.96 3.78
C ALA A 270 -19.79 1.26 2.75
N ALA A 271 -19.68 -0.08 2.79
CA ALA A 271 -18.94 -0.86 1.82
C ALA A 271 -19.46 -0.68 0.38
N ARG A 272 -20.79 -0.67 0.19
CA ARG A 272 -21.40 -0.40 -1.12
C ARG A 272 -21.12 1.01 -1.62
N ALA A 273 -21.22 2.02 -0.75
CA ALA A 273 -20.91 3.40 -1.10
C ALA A 273 -19.44 3.59 -1.48
N ASN A 274 -18.52 2.96 -0.76
CA ASN A 274 -17.09 2.95 -1.08
C ASN A 274 -16.82 2.26 -2.42
N ALA A 275 -17.43 1.10 -2.69
CA ALA A 275 -17.30 0.39 -3.97
C ALA A 275 -17.84 1.22 -5.14
N GLN A 276 -18.96 1.93 -4.95
CA GLN A 276 -19.50 2.86 -5.93
C GLN A 276 -18.54 4.02 -6.19
N SER A 277 -17.95 4.60 -5.14
CA SER A 277 -16.96 5.65 -5.28
C SER A 277 -15.68 5.16 -5.98
N ALA A 278 -15.35 3.87 -5.85
CA ALA A 278 -14.26 3.22 -6.58
C ALA A 278 -14.62 2.86 -8.03
N GLY A 279 -15.91 2.88 -8.41
CA GLY A 279 -16.39 2.46 -9.74
C GLY A 279 -16.45 0.94 -9.96
N VAL A 280 -16.43 0.13 -8.87
CA VAL A 280 -16.38 -1.35 -8.93
C VAL A 280 -17.56 -2.03 -8.22
N ASP A 281 -18.60 -1.29 -7.87
CA ASP A 281 -19.78 -1.80 -7.15
C ASP A 281 -20.52 -2.90 -7.93
N HIS A 282 -20.56 -2.80 -9.25
CA HIS A 282 -21.16 -3.80 -10.15
C HIS A 282 -20.41 -5.15 -10.15
N MET A 283 -19.18 -5.20 -9.66
CA MET A 283 -18.32 -6.38 -9.58
C MET A 283 -18.42 -7.11 -8.24
N ILE A 284 -19.08 -6.51 -7.23
CA ILE A 284 -19.03 -7.01 -5.84
C ILE A 284 -20.44 -7.20 -5.31
N HIS A 285 -20.71 -8.39 -4.76
CA HIS A 285 -21.94 -8.63 -4.02
C HIS A 285 -21.73 -8.40 -2.53
N PHE A 286 -22.29 -7.31 -1.99
CA PHE A 286 -22.29 -7.02 -0.56
C PHE A 286 -23.62 -7.40 0.10
N GLN A 287 -23.56 -8.14 1.21
CA GLN A 287 -24.73 -8.57 1.94
C GLN A 287 -24.51 -8.49 3.46
N GLN A 288 -25.53 -8.04 4.21
CA GLN A 288 -25.56 -8.24 5.66
C GLN A 288 -25.77 -9.72 5.92
N ARG A 289 -24.72 -10.37 6.45
CA ARG A 289 -24.72 -11.82 6.68
C ARG A 289 -23.70 -12.17 7.77
N PRO A 290 -24.12 -12.85 8.86
CA PRO A 290 -23.19 -13.30 9.88
C PRO A 290 -22.36 -14.47 9.37
N VAL A 291 -21.16 -14.68 9.95
CA VAL A 291 -20.22 -15.72 9.52
C VAL A 291 -20.78 -17.13 9.68
N ASN A 292 -21.64 -17.38 10.67
CA ASN A 292 -22.29 -18.68 10.87
C ASN A 292 -23.25 -19.09 9.73
N ALA A 293 -23.65 -18.14 8.89
CA ALA A 293 -24.43 -18.40 7.69
C ALA A 293 -23.56 -18.58 6.44
N LEU A 294 -22.21 -18.53 6.57
CA LEU A 294 -21.31 -18.69 5.43
C LEU A 294 -21.45 -20.07 4.80
N SER A 295 -21.84 -20.10 3.55
CA SER A 295 -21.95 -21.32 2.72
C SER A 295 -21.81 -20.93 1.26
N HIS A 296 -21.26 -21.80 0.44
CA HIS A 296 -21.14 -21.56 -0.99
C HIS A 296 -21.16 -22.86 -1.79
N PRO A 297 -21.93 -22.94 -2.93
CA PRO A 297 -22.02 -24.15 -3.72
C PRO A 297 -20.79 -24.39 -4.62
N LYS A 298 -20.04 -23.33 -4.99
CA LYS A 298 -18.85 -23.47 -5.82
C LYS A 298 -17.67 -24.00 -5.02
N LYS A 299 -16.82 -24.79 -5.71
CA LYS A 299 -15.56 -25.31 -5.17
C LYS A 299 -14.39 -24.35 -5.43
N TYR A 300 -13.29 -24.57 -4.74
CA TYR A 300 -12.01 -23.92 -4.95
C TYR A 300 -12.03 -22.40 -4.77
N GLY A 301 -12.89 -21.88 -3.91
CA GLY A 301 -12.95 -20.43 -3.60
C GLY A 301 -11.85 -19.98 -2.64
N PHE A 302 -11.84 -18.70 -2.36
CA PHE A 302 -10.93 -18.04 -1.44
C PHE A 302 -11.69 -17.25 -0.39
N ILE A 303 -11.36 -17.45 0.87
CA ILE A 303 -11.64 -16.50 1.95
C ILE A 303 -10.38 -15.67 2.15
N ILE A 304 -10.49 -14.34 2.03
CA ILE A 304 -9.42 -13.40 2.37
C ILE A 304 -10.04 -12.34 3.28
N SER A 305 -9.61 -12.28 4.55
CA SER A 305 -10.35 -11.50 5.54
C SER A 305 -9.49 -11.00 6.69
N ASN A 306 -9.99 -9.92 7.31
CA ASN A 306 -9.49 -9.33 8.55
C ASN A 306 -10.57 -9.43 9.64
N PRO A 307 -10.76 -10.62 10.26
CA PRO A 307 -11.77 -10.81 11.30
C PRO A 307 -11.44 -9.98 12.55
N PRO A 308 -12.42 -9.74 13.44
CA PRO A 308 -12.16 -9.10 14.73
C PRO A 308 -11.12 -9.86 15.55
N TYR A 309 -10.20 -9.14 16.18
CA TYR A 309 -9.16 -9.72 17.06
C TYR A 309 -9.16 -9.16 18.48
N GLY A 310 -10.29 -8.52 18.87
CA GLY A 310 -10.55 -8.13 20.25
C GLY A 310 -9.72 -6.94 20.72
N GLU A 311 -10.01 -5.75 20.23
CA GLU A 311 -9.39 -4.51 20.73
C GLU A 311 -9.87 -4.18 22.15
N ARG A 312 -11.07 -4.65 22.54
CA ARG A 312 -11.67 -4.44 23.87
C ARG A 312 -11.69 -5.75 24.68
N ILE A 313 -11.63 -5.62 25.99
CA ILE A 313 -11.62 -6.77 26.93
C ILE A 313 -12.87 -7.64 26.74
N GLU A 314 -14.04 -7.06 26.53
CA GLU A 314 -15.29 -7.77 26.31
C GLU A 314 -15.31 -8.54 24.98
N GLU A 315 -14.73 -7.96 23.93
CA GLU A 315 -14.59 -8.60 22.62
C GLU A 315 -13.66 -9.82 22.71
N LYS A 316 -12.57 -9.75 23.51
CA LYS A 316 -11.61 -10.86 23.68
C LYS A 316 -12.25 -12.14 24.20
N LYS A 317 -13.28 -12.05 25.05
CA LYS A 317 -13.98 -13.22 25.58
C LYS A 317 -14.74 -14.00 24.51
N ASN A 318 -15.17 -13.34 23.45
CA ASN A 318 -15.95 -13.92 22.37
C ASN A 318 -15.08 -14.47 21.22
N LEU A 319 -13.78 -14.15 21.19
CA LEU A 319 -12.87 -14.60 20.13
C LEU A 319 -12.80 -16.13 20.01
N PRO A 320 -12.68 -16.92 21.09
CA PRO A 320 -12.66 -18.36 20.98
C PRO A 320 -13.85 -18.92 20.20
N ALA A 321 -15.06 -18.49 20.53
CA ALA A 321 -16.29 -18.93 19.85
C ALA A 321 -16.32 -18.47 18.39
N LEU A 322 -15.92 -17.21 18.11
CA LEU A 322 -15.87 -16.67 16.75
C LEU A 322 -14.90 -17.45 15.85
N TYR A 323 -13.68 -17.72 16.35
CA TYR A 323 -12.68 -18.43 15.55
C TYR A 323 -13.00 -19.93 15.39
N THR A 324 -13.72 -20.54 16.35
CA THR A 324 -14.29 -21.88 16.20
C THR A 324 -15.33 -21.88 15.07
N GLU A 325 -16.26 -20.94 15.07
CA GLU A 325 -17.26 -20.80 14.00
C GLU A 325 -16.62 -20.58 12.63
N ILE A 326 -15.59 -19.72 12.53
CA ILE A 326 -14.82 -19.53 11.29
C ILE A 326 -14.25 -20.87 10.80
N GLY A 327 -13.67 -21.67 11.71
CA GLY A 327 -13.08 -22.97 11.39
C GLY A 327 -14.13 -23.96 10.88
N GLU A 328 -15.29 -24.06 11.56
CA GLU A 328 -16.40 -24.93 11.16
C GLU A 328 -16.96 -24.56 9.78
N ARG A 329 -17.21 -23.26 9.55
CA ARG A 329 -17.70 -22.77 8.24
C ARG A 329 -16.69 -23.01 7.12
N PHE A 330 -15.40 -22.79 7.39
CA PHE A 330 -14.35 -23.08 6.42
C PHE A 330 -14.25 -24.56 6.09
N ALA A 331 -14.33 -25.44 7.10
CA ALA A 331 -14.30 -26.89 6.90
C ALA A 331 -15.49 -27.42 6.06
N ALA A 332 -16.64 -26.73 6.11
CA ALA A 332 -17.82 -27.07 5.32
C ALA A 332 -17.73 -26.63 3.84
N LEU A 333 -16.76 -25.80 3.46
CA LEU A 333 -16.57 -25.33 2.10
C LEU A 333 -15.69 -26.31 1.29
N ASP A 334 -16.16 -26.74 0.13
CA ASP A 334 -15.51 -27.77 -0.68
C ASP A 334 -14.27 -27.21 -1.41
N ALA A 335 -13.08 -27.67 -0.99
CA ALA A 335 -11.78 -27.33 -1.60
C ALA A 335 -11.41 -25.84 -1.54
N TRP A 336 -11.88 -25.09 -0.56
CA TRP A 336 -11.54 -23.66 -0.40
C TRP A 336 -10.20 -23.45 0.27
N SER A 337 -9.61 -22.29 0.01
CA SER A 337 -8.46 -21.76 0.74
C SER A 337 -8.90 -20.59 1.60
N MET A 338 -8.31 -20.44 2.78
CA MET A 338 -8.60 -19.33 3.70
C MET A 338 -7.31 -18.59 4.08
N TYR A 339 -7.38 -17.29 4.02
CA TYR A 339 -6.29 -16.37 4.34
C TYR A 339 -6.80 -15.33 5.33
N LEU A 340 -6.24 -15.32 6.54
CA LEU A 340 -6.68 -14.42 7.61
C LEU A 340 -5.52 -13.58 8.12
N ILE A 341 -5.72 -12.27 8.22
CA ILE A 341 -4.83 -11.40 8.97
C ILE A 341 -5.42 -11.13 10.35
N THR A 342 -4.70 -11.46 11.42
CA THR A 342 -5.17 -11.29 12.79
C THR A 342 -4.01 -11.13 13.77
N SER A 343 -4.24 -10.42 14.88
CA SER A 343 -3.34 -10.39 16.04
C SER A 343 -3.69 -11.42 17.10
N TYR A 344 -4.76 -12.20 16.89
CA TYR A 344 -5.20 -13.22 17.84
C TYR A 344 -4.27 -14.45 17.77
N GLU A 345 -3.43 -14.64 18.80
CA GLU A 345 -2.37 -15.66 18.80
C GLU A 345 -2.91 -17.08 18.83
N ASP A 346 -4.10 -17.30 19.43
CA ASP A 346 -4.77 -18.62 19.51
C ASP A 346 -5.63 -18.95 18.27
N ALA A 347 -5.54 -18.19 17.18
CA ALA A 347 -6.39 -18.36 15.99
C ALA A 347 -6.37 -19.81 15.46
N GLU A 348 -5.20 -20.41 15.26
CA GLU A 348 -5.05 -21.78 14.75
C GLU A 348 -5.73 -22.83 15.67
N LYS A 349 -5.63 -22.62 16.99
CA LYS A 349 -6.21 -23.51 18.01
C LYS A 349 -7.73 -23.56 17.89
N TYR A 350 -8.38 -22.40 17.79
CA TYR A 350 -9.83 -22.30 17.73
C TYR A 350 -10.41 -22.57 16.34
N ILE A 351 -9.67 -22.27 15.26
CA ILE A 351 -10.01 -22.72 13.89
C ILE A 351 -9.96 -24.25 13.78
N GLY A 352 -9.24 -24.93 14.68
CA GLY A 352 -9.11 -26.38 14.68
C GLY A 352 -8.20 -26.93 13.58
N ARG A 353 -7.44 -26.08 12.93
CA ARG A 353 -6.47 -26.44 11.89
C ARG A 353 -5.21 -25.59 12.02
N LYS A 354 -4.04 -26.21 11.88
CA LYS A 354 -2.77 -25.50 11.76
C LYS A 354 -2.64 -24.89 10.36
N ALA A 355 -2.18 -23.66 10.28
CA ALA A 355 -1.94 -23.00 9.01
C ALA A 355 -0.77 -23.65 8.24
N ASP A 356 -0.89 -23.76 6.93
CA ASP A 356 0.18 -24.27 6.05
C ASP A 356 1.37 -23.30 6.03
N LYS A 357 1.06 -22.00 6.15
CA LYS A 357 2.06 -20.93 6.29
C LYS A 357 1.49 -19.82 7.17
N ASN A 358 2.37 -19.12 7.87
CA ASN A 358 2.06 -17.84 8.47
C ASN A 358 3.17 -16.83 8.18
N ARG A 359 2.80 -15.56 8.14
CA ARG A 359 3.74 -14.46 7.96
C ARG A 359 3.43 -13.38 8.98
N LYS A 360 4.44 -12.96 9.73
CA LYS A 360 4.35 -11.82 10.63
C LYS A 360 4.30 -10.53 9.80
N ILE A 361 3.29 -9.71 10.03
CA ILE A 361 3.06 -8.43 9.35
C ILE A 361 2.62 -7.41 10.39
N TYR A 362 2.96 -6.14 10.17
CA TYR A 362 2.51 -5.06 11.03
C TYR A 362 1.37 -4.30 10.35
N ASN A 363 0.22 -4.22 11.01
CA ASN A 363 -0.88 -3.33 10.63
C ASN A 363 -0.80 -2.08 11.51
N GLY A 364 -0.21 -1.01 10.99
CA GLY A 364 0.20 0.12 11.80
C GLY A 364 1.22 -0.29 12.88
N MET A 365 0.92 -0.03 14.15
CA MET A 365 1.74 -0.45 15.30
C MET A 365 1.42 -1.86 15.79
N LEU A 366 0.34 -2.47 15.31
CA LEU A 366 -0.13 -3.76 15.77
C LEU A 366 0.59 -4.90 15.07
N LYS A 367 1.20 -5.79 15.85
CA LYS A 367 1.76 -7.04 15.35
C LYS A 367 0.63 -8.00 15.01
N THR A 368 0.56 -8.41 13.75
CA THR A 368 -0.42 -9.36 13.23
C THR A 368 0.29 -10.53 12.54
N TYR A 369 -0.47 -11.57 12.26
CA TYR A 369 -0.05 -12.71 11.47
C TYR A 369 -1.01 -12.93 10.31
N PHE A 370 -0.47 -13.17 9.14
CA PHE A 370 -1.22 -13.59 7.96
C PHE A 370 -1.15 -15.11 7.85
N TYR A 371 -2.20 -15.76 8.36
CA TYR A 371 -2.34 -17.22 8.33
C TYR A 371 -2.89 -17.66 6.98
N GLN A 372 -2.31 -18.73 6.43
CA GLN A 372 -2.67 -19.28 5.13
C GLN A 372 -3.08 -20.76 5.31
N PHE A 373 -4.37 -21.03 5.15
CA PHE A 373 -4.95 -22.37 5.16
C PHE A 373 -5.27 -22.77 3.72
N MET A 374 -4.39 -23.55 3.09
CA MET A 374 -4.46 -23.84 1.68
C MET A 374 -5.41 -25.00 1.40
N GLY A 375 -6.31 -24.81 0.46
CA GLY A 375 -7.11 -25.86 -0.17
C GLY A 375 -6.41 -26.48 -1.38
N PRO A 376 -6.93 -27.56 -1.93
CA PRO A 376 -6.39 -28.20 -3.11
C PRO A 376 -6.52 -27.28 -4.34
N ARG A 377 -5.61 -27.45 -5.29
CA ARG A 377 -5.71 -26.77 -6.58
C ARG A 377 -6.79 -27.41 -7.45
N PRO A 378 -7.53 -26.64 -8.27
CA PRO A 378 -8.45 -27.23 -9.25
C PRO A 378 -7.66 -28.13 -10.19
N PRO A 379 -8.28 -29.22 -10.70
CA PRO A 379 -7.67 -30.05 -11.72
C PRO A 379 -7.33 -29.19 -12.96
N LYS A 380 -6.20 -29.50 -13.62
CA LYS A 380 -5.87 -28.86 -14.89
C LYS A 380 -6.97 -29.21 -15.89
N ARG A 381 -7.55 -28.20 -16.57
CA ARG A 381 -8.43 -28.48 -17.72
C ARG A 381 -7.63 -29.31 -18.74
N SER A 382 -8.12 -30.48 -19.11
CA SER A 382 -7.56 -31.27 -20.19
C SER A 382 -7.65 -30.45 -21.49
N GLN A 383 -6.64 -30.54 -22.34
CA GLN A 383 -6.58 -29.78 -23.61
C GLN A 383 -7.71 -30.15 -24.60
N GLU A 384 -8.45 -31.22 -24.35
CA GLU A 384 -9.54 -31.68 -25.21
C GLU A 384 -10.79 -30.77 -25.27
N ASN A 385 -10.98 -29.88 -24.30
CA ASN A 385 -12.14 -28.96 -24.25
C ASN A 385 -11.86 -27.56 -24.83
N ARG A 386 -10.76 -27.34 -25.55
CA ARG A 386 -10.47 -26.05 -26.21
C ARG A 386 -11.03 -25.92 -27.62
N ASN A 387 -11.62 -27.01 -28.17
CA ASN A 387 -12.11 -27.04 -29.55
C ASN A 387 -13.64 -27.08 -29.71
N VAL A 388 -14.36 -26.75 -28.62
CA VAL A 388 -15.84 -26.65 -28.71
C VAL A 388 -16.25 -25.41 -27.90
N ASP A 389 -16.11 -24.22 -28.50
CA ASP A 389 -16.93 -23.04 -28.30
C ASP A 389 -16.66 -22.05 -29.46
#